data_1bac3600a6859e29ad6072ca4bb47147
#
_entry.id   1bac3600a6859e29ad6072ca4bb47147
#
_cell.length_a   1.000
_cell.length_b   1.000
_cell.length_c   1.000
_cell.angle_alpha   90.00
_cell.angle_beta   90.00
_cell.angle_gamma   90.00
#
_symmetry.space_group_name_H-M   'P 1'
#
loop_
_entity.id
_entity.type
_entity.pdbx_description
1 polymer ?
#
loop_
_entity_poly.entity_id
_entity_poly.type
_entity_poly.pdbx_seq_one_letter_code
_entity_poly.pdbx_strand_id
1 'polypeptide(L)'
;MKRVKIFLATVALVATVVCANAQEKRESPVKEHLQNHFKFYGFIRNYFAFDTRESFAGSGDLYYWLPKDQLLNADGEDMNAQNQFRFLSLTTRAGVDVSGYRINNLDFGAKIETDFYAGLTGSTGTAQLRLRQAYLTMKWTSPDNSGCSIHLKAGQAWHPMAADLPDIFSLESGAPFGPFSRTPQVTADFNLGSHVTLTASALWQMQYCSMGPSAFDNAGVPTAVASSADYIKYGCTPEFYFGVSCKTGGFLGRIGMDVLSIAPRHTANVGGKTVKVKDRYSAVSPFLYLQYSKDLLKLKLKTTYGNGGEHFNLMSGYAVSSTDDARKWEYTPIRNSATWFTASYGKKFVGAVFLGYSRNFGTSKEIVGPAYVFFQKNGTANFNQMYRIQPEFTYNLGKFTMGLEYMLTSVQYGDAGTMDKYALAKGNLHWITNHRVQAMLKFAF
;
A
#
# COMPACT_ATOMS: atom_id res chain seq x y z
N MET A 1 -27.53 12.72 -16.40
CA MET A 1 -28.38 11.53 -16.14
C MET A 1 -28.58 10.60 -17.35
N LYS A 2 -28.68 11.06 -18.60
CA LYS A 2 -28.85 10.17 -19.79
C LYS A 2 -27.60 9.32 -20.12
N ARG A 3 -26.38 9.82 -19.93
CA ARG A 3 -25.13 9.11 -20.29
C ARG A 3 -24.75 7.98 -19.32
N VAL A 4 -25.15 8.05 -18.04
CA VAL A 4 -24.93 6.98 -17.05
C VAL A 4 -25.87 5.79 -17.30
N LYS A 5 -27.08 6.05 -17.82
CA LYS A 5 -28.03 4.99 -18.20
C LYS A 5 -27.56 4.17 -19.41
N ILE A 6 -26.82 4.78 -20.33
CA ILE A 6 -26.25 4.09 -21.51
C ILE A 6 -25.11 3.16 -21.08
N PHE A 7 -24.24 3.56 -20.16
CA PHE A 7 -23.13 2.73 -19.66
C PHE A 7 -23.61 1.51 -18.86
N LEU A 8 -24.63 1.69 -18.00
CA LEU A 8 -25.27 0.60 -17.28
C LEU A 8 -26.06 -0.35 -18.20
N ALA A 9 -26.69 0.18 -19.25
CA ALA A 9 -27.39 -0.61 -20.25
C ALA A 9 -26.41 -1.46 -21.10
N THR A 10 -25.22 -0.94 -21.39
CA THR A 10 -24.19 -1.67 -22.15
C THR A 10 -23.59 -2.79 -21.30
N VAL A 11 -23.37 -2.58 -20.02
CA VAL A 11 -22.88 -3.63 -19.09
C VAL A 11 -23.95 -4.70 -18.85
N ALA A 12 -25.23 -4.30 -18.73
CA ALA A 12 -26.36 -5.23 -18.60
C ALA A 12 -26.63 -6.00 -19.90
N LEU A 13 -26.45 -5.39 -21.07
CA LEU A 13 -26.60 -6.05 -22.37
C LEU A 13 -25.50 -7.10 -22.61
N VAL A 14 -24.27 -6.85 -22.17
CA VAL A 14 -23.20 -7.83 -22.22
C VAL A 14 -23.47 -9.01 -21.27
N ALA A 15 -24.08 -8.77 -20.11
CA ALA A 15 -24.44 -9.82 -19.18
C ALA A 15 -25.65 -10.67 -19.67
N THR A 16 -26.64 -10.06 -20.34
CA THR A 16 -27.81 -10.79 -20.86
C THR A 16 -27.51 -11.58 -22.13
N VAL A 17 -26.56 -11.16 -22.96
CA VAL A 17 -26.14 -11.93 -24.15
C VAL A 17 -25.38 -13.21 -23.75
N VAL A 18 -24.78 -13.26 -22.56
CA VAL A 18 -24.08 -14.44 -22.03
C VAL A 18 -25.06 -15.51 -21.50
N CYS A 19 -26.30 -15.14 -21.12
CA CYS A 19 -27.26 -16.08 -20.50
C CYS A 19 -28.33 -16.64 -21.46
N ALA A 20 -28.43 -16.20 -22.69
CA ALA A 20 -29.57 -16.49 -23.58
C ALA A 20 -29.36 -17.56 -24.67
N ASN A 21 -28.24 -18.30 -24.69
CA ASN A 21 -28.05 -19.38 -25.69
C ASN A 21 -27.51 -20.67 -25.09
N ALA A 22 -28.39 -21.42 -24.47
CA ALA A 22 -28.21 -22.86 -24.22
C ALA A 22 -28.93 -23.69 -25.31
N GLN A 23 -28.57 -23.49 -26.57
CA GLN A 23 -28.88 -24.44 -27.65
C GLN A 23 -27.86 -24.32 -28.79
N GLU A 24 -27.23 -25.47 -29.05
CA GLU A 24 -26.32 -25.82 -30.14
C GLU A 24 -24.98 -25.09 -30.32
N LYS A 25 -23.94 -25.92 -30.18
CA LYS A 25 -22.52 -25.64 -30.34
C LYS A 25 -22.13 -25.20 -31.75
N ARG A 26 -22.26 -23.91 -32.05
CA ARG A 26 -21.30 -23.15 -32.84
C ARG A 26 -20.94 -21.94 -32.02
N GLU A 27 -19.76 -21.98 -31.39
CA GLU A 27 -19.26 -20.78 -30.68
C GLU A 27 -19.21 -19.66 -31.71
N SER A 28 -19.89 -18.52 -31.41
CA SER A 28 -19.87 -17.39 -32.32
C SER A 28 -18.44 -16.82 -32.39
N PRO A 29 -17.98 -16.33 -33.56
CA PRO A 29 -16.65 -15.74 -33.70
C PRO A 29 -16.39 -14.62 -32.65
N VAL A 30 -17.43 -13.92 -32.22
CA VAL A 30 -17.37 -12.91 -31.14
C VAL A 30 -17.06 -13.54 -29.79
N LYS A 31 -17.67 -14.70 -29.48
CA LYS A 31 -17.42 -15.39 -28.20
C LYS A 31 -16.00 -15.94 -28.14
N GLU A 32 -15.52 -16.53 -29.23
CA GLU A 32 -14.15 -17.01 -29.36
C GLU A 32 -13.14 -15.87 -29.23
N HIS A 33 -13.37 -14.75 -29.90
CA HIS A 33 -12.53 -13.55 -29.80
C HIS A 33 -12.50 -13.01 -28.36
N LEU A 34 -13.66 -12.89 -27.68
CA LEU A 34 -13.74 -12.44 -26.31
C LEU A 34 -12.99 -13.39 -25.34
N GLN A 35 -13.13 -14.68 -25.51
CA GLN A 35 -12.45 -15.68 -24.67
C GLN A 35 -10.93 -15.69 -24.86
N ASN A 36 -10.45 -15.43 -26.07
CA ASN A 36 -9.03 -15.43 -26.40
C ASN A 36 -8.28 -14.16 -25.93
N HIS A 37 -8.99 -13.04 -25.79
CA HIS A 37 -8.36 -11.77 -25.49
C HIS A 37 -8.74 -11.17 -24.13
N PHE A 38 -9.91 -11.50 -23.57
CA PHE A 38 -10.44 -10.93 -22.36
C PHE A 38 -10.66 -11.98 -21.28
N LYS A 39 -9.92 -11.90 -20.20
CA LYS A 39 -10.09 -12.75 -19.03
C LYS A 39 -10.75 -11.98 -17.92
N PHE A 40 -12.05 -12.17 -17.71
CA PHE A 40 -12.78 -11.63 -16.58
C PHE A 40 -12.48 -12.45 -15.33
N TYR A 41 -12.34 -11.79 -14.21
CA TYR A 41 -12.12 -12.41 -12.91
C TYR A 41 -12.70 -11.56 -11.80
N GLY A 42 -12.96 -12.20 -10.67
CA GLY A 42 -13.42 -11.49 -9.50
C GLY A 42 -13.66 -12.39 -8.31
N PHE A 43 -14.12 -11.79 -7.25
CA PHE A 43 -14.59 -12.51 -6.07
C PHE A 43 -15.53 -11.65 -5.23
N ILE A 44 -16.46 -12.33 -4.54
CA ILE A 44 -17.21 -11.79 -3.42
C ILE A 44 -16.47 -12.20 -2.15
N ARG A 45 -16.24 -11.26 -1.25
CA ARG A 45 -15.48 -11.51 -0.04
C ARG A 45 -16.06 -10.77 1.17
N ASN A 46 -16.30 -11.52 2.24
CA ASN A 46 -16.83 -11.05 3.48
C ASN A 46 -15.81 -11.25 4.59
N TYR A 47 -15.74 -10.29 5.50
CA TYR A 47 -14.92 -10.35 6.71
C TYR A 47 -15.78 -10.16 7.95
N PHE A 48 -15.43 -10.92 8.99
CA PHE A 48 -15.87 -10.77 10.35
C PHE A 48 -14.63 -10.45 11.17
N ALA A 49 -14.62 -9.36 11.92
CA ALA A 49 -13.47 -8.98 12.73
C ALA A 49 -13.92 -8.58 14.14
N PHE A 50 -13.17 -9.05 15.13
CA PHE A 50 -13.29 -8.67 16.52
C PHE A 50 -11.94 -8.13 16.99
N ASP A 51 -11.93 -6.98 17.63
CA ASP A 51 -10.76 -6.34 18.24
C ASP A 51 -11.01 -6.08 19.72
N THR A 52 -9.96 -6.18 20.54
CA THR A 52 -10.03 -5.90 21.97
C THR A 52 -9.76 -4.44 22.31
N ARG A 53 -9.39 -3.62 21.29
CA ARG A 53 -8.98 -2.25 21.50
C ARG A 53 -9.25 -1.36 20.28
N GLU A 54 -9.49 -0.07 20.52
CA GLU A 54 -9.51 0.95 19.49
C GLU A 54 -8.17 1.00 18.73
N SER A 55 -8.24 1.17 17.41
CA SER A 55 -7.07 1.05 16.54
C SER A 55 -7.07 2.13 15.47
N PHE A 56 -5.88 2.46 14.98
CA PHE A 56 -5.74 3.19 13.74
C PHE A 56 -6.02 2.22 12.61
N ALA A 57 -7.10 2.49 11.89
CA ALA A 57 -7.61 1.63 10.85
C ALA A 57 -8.27 2.45 9.74
N GLY A 58 -8.54 1.83 8.60
CA GLY A 58 -9.22 2.44 7.47
C GLY A 58 -10.34 1.56 6.95
N SER A 59 -11.28 2.18 6.18
CA SER A 59 -12.36 1.51 5.47
C SER A 59 -13.15 0.54 6.34
N GLY A 60 -13.90 1.07 7.29
CA GLY A 60 -14.71 0.30 8.22
C GLY A 60 -13.87 -0.55 9.17
N ASP A 61 -12.68 -0.11 9.50
CA ASP A 61 -11.70 -0.74 10.38
C ASP A 61 -11.27 -2.16 9.96
N LEU A 62 -11.49 -2.52 8.70
CA LEU A 62 -10.94 -3.76 8.14
C LEU A 62 -9.48 -3.64 7.74
N TYR A 63 -9.04 -2.43 7.35
CA TYR A 63 -7.63 -2.15 7.10
C TYR A 63 -6.99 -1.66 8.39
N TYR A 64 -6.25 -2.53 9.05
CA TYR A 64 -5.73 -2.34 10.39
C TYR A 64 -4.24 -2.04 10.39
N TRP A 65 -3.82 -0.95 11.04
CA TRP A 65 -2.39 -0.62 11.20
C TRP A 65 -1.86 -1.00 12.58
N LEU A 66 -2.37 -0.36 13.64
CA LEU A 66 -1.86 -0.51 15.00
C LEU A 66 -2.90 -0.06 16.05
N PRO A 67 -2.83 -0.55 17.31
CA PRO A 67 -3.68 -0.07 18.39
C PRO A 67 -3.38 1.39 18.75
N LYS A 68 -4.41 2.13 19.14
CA LYS A 68 -4.26 3.46 19.73
C LYS A 68 -3.63 3.37 21.11
N ASP A 69 -2.85 4.41 21.48
CA ASP A 69 -2.30 4.56 22.82
C ASP A 69 -3.38 4.69 23.89
N GLN A 70 -3.00 4.69 25.16
CA GLN A 70 -3.90 4.94 26.28
C GLN A 70 -4.54 6.34 26.16
N LEU A 71 -5.82 6.40 26.47
CA LEU A 71 -6.58 7.63 26.64
C LEU A 71 -7.36 7.56 27.96
N LEU A 72 -6.70 7.99 29.04
CA LEU A 72 -7.30 7.92 30.36
C LEU A 72 -8.32 9.03 30.55
N ASN A 73 -9.51 8.67 31.11
CA ASN A 73 -10.49 9.63 31.59
C ASN A 73 -10.15 10.11 33.02
N ALA A 74 -11.01 10.94 33.60
CA ALA A 74 -10.82 11.47 34.94
C ALA A 74 -10.81 10.40 36.06
N ASP A 75 -11.41 9.25 35.82
CA ASP A 75 -11.48 8.12 36.73
C ASP A 75 -10.33 7.11 36.55
N GLY A 76 -9.41 7.39 35.60
CA GLY A 76 -8.26 6.55 35.27
C GLY A 76 -8.58 5.38 34.36
N GLU A 77 -9.77 5.33 33.73
CA GLU A 77 -10.15 4.28 32.78
C GLU A 77 -9.61 4.58 31.39
N ASP A 78 -9.09 3.57 30.71
CA ASP A 78 -8.58 3.69 29.33
C ASP A 78 -9.73 3.62 28.30
N MET A 79 -10.09 4.77 27.75
CA MET A 79 -11.19 4.93 26.79
C MET A 79 -10.92 4.25 25.44
N ASN A 80 -9.65 3.91 25.13
CA ASN A 80 -9.30 3.15 23.94
C ASN A 80 -9.34 1.63 24.14
N ALA A 81 -9.50 1.13 25.38
CA ALA A 81 -9.65 -0.28 25.70
C ALA A 81 -11.10 -0.77 25.46
N GLN A 82 -11.59 -0.62 24.24
CA GLN A 82 -12.97 -0.95 23.84
C GLN A 82 -13.00 -2.14 22.89
N ASN A 83 -13.78 -3.17 23.26
CA ASN A 83 -14.05 -4.30 22.38
C ASN A 83 -14.92 -3.87 21.20
N GLN A 84 -14.60 -4.35 19.99
CA GLN A 84 -15.28 -3.98 18.76
C GLN A 84 -15.53 -5.20 17.89
N PHE A 85 -16.70 -5.25 17.27
CA PHE A 85 -17.04 -6.28 16.29
C PHE A 85 -17.59 -5.63 15.02
N ARG A 86 -17.21 -6.18 13.85
CA ARG A 86 -17.68 -5.72 12.54
C ARG A 86 -17.79 -6.83 11.53
N PHE A 87 -18.70 -6.62 10.59
CA PHE A 87 -18.93 -7.51 9.45
C PHE A 87 -19.10 -6.68 8.19
N LEU A 88 -18.24 -6.91 7.20
CA LEU A 88 -18.19 -6.08 5.99
C LEU A 88 -17.81 -6.88 4.74
N SER A 89 -18.35 -6.44 3.58
CA SER A 89 -18.16 -7.05 2.26
C SER A 89 -17.38 -6.15 1.28
N LEU A 90 -16.78 -5.06 1.74
CA LEU A 90 -16.21 -3.96 0.93
C LEU A 90 -15.13 -4.39 -0.05
N THR A 91 -14.44 -5.49 0.21
CA THR A 91 -13.30 -5.91 -0.61
C THR A 91 -13.68 -6.84 -1.76
N THR A 92 -14.97 -7.00 -2.02
CA THR A 92 -15.49 -7.61 -3.25
C THR A 92 -14.87 -6.91 -4.45
N ARG A 93 -14.38 -7.70 -5.42
CA ARG A 93 -13.52 -7.22 -6.51
C ARG A 93 -13.97 -7.76 -7.85
N ALA A 94 -13.80 -6.94 -8.89
CA ALA A 94 -13.94 -7.34 -10.28
C ALA A 94 -12.78 -6.78 -11.11
N GLY A 95 -12.39 -7.52 -12.13
CA GLY A 95 -11.32 -7.09 -13.04
C GLY A 95 -11.38 -7.79 -14.38
N VAL A 96 -10.61 -7.26 -15.32
CA VAL A 96 -10.39 -7.83 -16.64
C VAL A 96 -8.91 -7.70 -17.00
N ASP A 97 -8.33 -8.79 -17.46
CA ASP A 97 -7.03 -8.84 -18.12
C ASP A 97 -7.27 -8.95 -19.64
N VAL A 98 -6.58 -8.10 -20.39
CA VAL A 98 -6.57 -8.09 -21.85
C VAL A 98 -5.21 -8.55 -22.33
N SER A 99 -5.17 -9.52 -23.24
CA SER A 99 -3.91 -10.10 -23.76
C SER A 99 -4.11 -10.68 -25.17
N GLY A 100 -3.04 -11.26 -25.75
CA GLY A 100 -3.11 -11.94 -27.03
C GLY A 100 -3.02 -11.03 -28.26
N TYR A 101 -2.81 -9.73 -28.09
CA TYR A 101 -2.58 -8.81 -29.19
C TYR A 101 -1.07 -8.72 -29.47
N ARG A 102 -0.68 -9.13 -30.70
CA ARG A 102 0.71 -9.16 -31.10
C ARG A 102 0.94 -8.48 -32.44
N ILE A 103 2.01 -7.67 -32.50
CA ILE A 103 2.49 -7.07 -33.73
C ILE A 103 4.00 -7.34 -33.78
N ASN A 104 4.45 -8.16 -34.74
CA ASN A 104 5.85 -8.61 -34.82
C ASN A 104 6.32 -9.22 -33.49
N ASN A 105 7.37 -8.63 -32.88
CA ASN A 105 7.96 -9.07 -31.61
C ASN A 105 7.39 -8.32 -30.39
N LEU A 106 6.29 -7.60 -30.55
CA LEU A 106 5.64 -6.83 -29.52
C LEU A 106 4.32 -7.48 -29.11
N ASP A 107 4.19 -7.88 -27.85
CA ASP A 107 2.95 -8.30 -27.22
C ASP A 107 2.34 -7.14 -26.44
N PHE A 108 1.05 -6.89 -26.61
CA PHE A 108 0.31 -5.84 -25.95
C PHE A 108 -0.73 -6.44 -24.99
N GLY A 109 -0.96 -5.74 -23.90
CA GLY A 109 -1.98 -6.11 -22.92
C GLY A 109 -2.45 -4.93 -22.11
N ALA A 110 -3.50 -5.17 -21.32
CA ALA A 110 -4.03 -4.20 -20.39
C ALA A 110 -4.63 -4.90 -19.17
N LYS A 111 -4.78 -4.18 -18.09
CA LYS A 111 -5.51 -4.62 -16.89
C LYS A 111 -6.38 -3.48 -16.37
N ILE A 112 -7.62 -3.83 -15.98
CA ILE A 112 -8.47 -2.97 -15.15
C ILE A 112 -8.94 -3.80 -13.96
N GLU A 113 -8.83 -3.25 -12.75
CA GLU A 113 -9.28 -3.90 -11.51
C GLU A 113 -9.92 -2.87 -10.58
N THR A 114 -11.08 -3.21 -10.02
CA THR A 114 -11.87 -2.35 -9.13
C THR A 114 -12.31 -3.12 -7.88
N ASP A 115 -12.53 -2.41 -6.77
CA ASP A 115 -13.21 -2.89 -5.56
C ASP A 115 -14.08 -1.76 -4.94
N PHE A 116 -14.81 -2.06 -3.85
CA PHE A 116 -15.67 -1.10 -3.15
C PHE A 116 -15.01 -0.48 -1.91
N TYR A 117 -13.70 -0.53 -1.82
CA TYR A 117 -12.94 -0.11 -0.64
C TYR A 117 -12.55 1.37 -0.64
N ALA A 118 -13.30 2.23 -1.35
CA ALA A 118 -12.99 3.66 -1.41
C ALA A 118 -13.50 4.46 -0.22
N GLY A 119 -14.50 3.97 0.48
CA GLY A 119 -15.08 4.61 1.66
C GLY A 119 -16.41 4.03 2.05
N LEU A 120 -16.71 4.10 3.33
CA LEU A 120 -18.04 3.90 3.91
C LEU A 120 -18.55 5.26 4.32
N THR A 121 -19.71 5.64 3.82
CA THR A 121 -20.40 6.84 4.29
C THR A 121 -21.48 6.44 5.30
N GLY A 122 -21.10 6.49 6.58
CA GLY A 122 -21.95 6.46 7.77
C GLY A 122 -23.31 5.78 7.63
N SER A 123 -24.37 6.49 8.00
CA SER A 123 -25.74 6.01 8.05
C SER A 123 -26.38 5.64 6.71
N THR A 124 -25.76 5.95 5.59
CA THR A 124 -26.29 5.64 4.24
C THR A 124 -25.92 4.26 3.74
N GLY A 125 -24.96 3.56 4.39
CA GLY A 125 -24.46 2.26 3.94
C GLY A 125 -23.80 2.26 2.57
N THR A 126 -23.41 3.44 2.04
CA THR A 126 -22.85 3.58 0.70
C THR A 126 -21.37 3.23 0.69
N ALA A 127 -20.98 2.31 -0.20
CA ALA A 127 -19.58 2.03 -0.53
C ALA A 127 -19.24 2.54 -1.92
N GLN A 128 -18.09 3.19 -2.07
CA GLN A 128 -17.66 3.76 -3.35
C GLN A 128 -16.80 2.78 -4.14
N LEU A 129 -17.05 2.71 -5.44
CA LEU A 129 -16.19 1.96 -6.38
C LEU A 129 -14.83 2.65 -6.49
N ARG A 130 -13.75 1.87 -6.29
CA ARG A 130 -12.37 2.34 -6.38
C ARG A 130 -11.64 1.67 -7.53
N LEU A 131 -10.95 2.49 -8.34
CA LEU A 131 -9.99 1.98 -9.29
C LEU A 131 -8.72 1.52 -8.56
N ARG A 132 -8.43 0.22 -8.63
CA ARG A 132 -7.24 -0.37 -8.00
C ARG A 132 -6.05 -0.36 -8.94
N GLN A 133 -6.25 -0.90 -10.13
CA GLN A 133 -5.24 -0.99 -11.17
C GLN A 133 -5.87 -0.65 -12.52
N ALA A 134 -5.17 0.13 -13.32
CA ALA A 134 -5.52 0.43 -14.70
C ALA A 134 -4.24 0.75 -15.45
N TYR A 135 -3.74 -0.20 -16.22
CA TYR A 135 -2.47 -0.03 -16.94
C TYR A 135 -2.45 -0.80 -18.25
N LEU A 136 -1.61 -0.29 -19.15
CA LEU A 136 -1.23 -0.95 -20.39
C LEU A 136 0.11 -1.65 -20.21
N THR A 137 0.33 -2.73 -20.95
CA THR A 137 1.62 -3.42 -21.04
C THR A 137 2.07 -3.55 -22.48
N MET A 138 3.36 -3.48 -22.70
CA MET A 138 4.04 -3.81 -23.94
C MET A 138 5.26 -4.64 -23.62
N LYS A 139 5.35 -5.82 -24.22
CA LYS A 139 6.52 -6.70 -24.08
C LYS A 139 7.17 -6.89 -25.43
N TRP A 140 8.43 -6.48 -25.53
CA TRP A 140 9.32 -6.84 -26.63
C TRP A 140 10.16 -8.04 -26.23
N THR A 141 10.28 -9.02 -27.12
CA THR A 141 11.15 -10.19 -26.93
C THR A 141 12.20 -10.23 -28.02
N SER A 142 13.45 -10.44 -27.64
CA SER A 142 14.57 -10.53 -28.59
C SER A 142 14.36 -11.69 -29.55
N PRO A 143 14.58 -11.49 -30.86
CA PRO A 143 14.44 -12.54 -31.86
C PRO A 143 15.60 -13.55 -31.88
N ASP A 144 16.70 -13.27 -31.20
CA ASP A 144 17.97 -14.04 -31.23
C ASP A 144 17.98 -15.23 -30.24
N ASN A 145 16.86 -15.55 -29.60
CA ASN A 145 16.73 -16.58 -28.56
C ASN A 145 17.64 -16.39 -27.34
N SER A 146 18.19 -15.17 -27.13
CA SER A 146 19.00 -14.83 -25.95
C SER A 146 18.23 -14.93 -24.63
N GLY A 147 16.89 -15.02 -24.68
CA GLY A 147 16.01 -14.91 -23.53
C GLY A 147 15.85 -13.49 -23.01
N CYS A 148 16.43 -12.50 -23.72
CA CYS A 148 16.28 -11.10 -23.34
C CYS A 148 14.90 -10.55 -23.75
N SER A 149 14.32 -9.72 -22.90
CA SER A 149 13.07 -9.05 -23.20
C SER A 149 12.94 -7.74 -22.42
N ILE A 150 12.15 -6.82 -22.95
CA ILE A 150 11.80 -5.56 -22.27
C ILE A 150 10.29 -5.58 -22.04
N HIS A 151 9.87 -5.39 -20.79
CA HIS A 151 8.45 -5.31 -20.43
C HIS A 151 8.16 -3.91 -19.90
N LEU A 152 7.37 -3.14 -20.64
CA LEU A 152 6.90 -1.81 -20.26
C LEU A 152 5.49 -1.92 -19.65
N LYS A 153 5.25 -1.14 -18.61
CA LYS A 153 3.95 -0.97 -17.96
C LYS A 153 3.70 0.52 -17.78
N ALA A 154 2.54 1.02 -18.23
CA ALA A 154 2.15 2.41 -18.09
C ALA A 154 0.73 2.51 -17.52
N GLY A 155 0.55 3.21 -16.41
CA GLY A 155 -0.72 3.42 -15.73
C GLY A 155 -0.67 3.11 -14.23
N GLN A 156 -1.84 3.03 -13.59
CA GLN A 156 -1.94 2.76 -12.16
C GLN A 156 -1.74 1.28 -11.85
N ALA A 157 -0.70 0.96 -11.09
CA ALA A 157 -0.37 -0.40 -10.68
C ALA A 157 0.21 -0.41 -9.26
N TRP A 158 0.50 -1.60 -8.72
CA TRP A 158 1.28 -1.71 -7.51
C TRP A 158 2.63 -1.00 -7.67
N HIS A 159 2.98 -0.18 -6.68
CA HIS A 159 4.32 0.39 -6.58
C HIS A 159 5.36 -0.75 -6.53
N PRO A 160 6.48 -0.69 -7.26
CA PRO A 160 7.44 -1.79 -7.28
C PRO A 160 7.96 -2.19 -5.90
N MET A 161 8.13 -1.24 -4.97
CA MET A 161 8.45 -1.55 -3.56
C MET A 161 7.34 -2.30 -2.83
N ALA A 162 6.08 -2.10 -3.22
CA ALA A 162 4.91 -2.68 -2.55
C ALA A 162 4.37 -3.94 -3.25
N ALA A 163 4.95 -4.37 -4.37
CA ALA A 163 4.44 -5.48 -5.18
C ALA A 163 4.62 -6.85 -4.54
N ASP A 164 5.66 -7.02 -3.71
CA ASP A 164 5.93 -8.27 -2.99
C ASP A 164 5.17 -8.27 -1.66
N LEU A 165 4.02 -8.95 -1.64
CA LEU A 165 3.14 -9.02 -0.48
C LEU A 165 3.33 -10.32 0.30
N PRO A 166 3.08 -10.34 1.62
CA PRO A 166 3.02 -11.56 2.41
C PRO A 166 1.84 -12.44 2.01
N ASP A 167 1.94 -13.74 2.29
CA ASP A 167 0.86 -14.70 2.05
C ASP A 167 -0.09 -14.73 3.26
N ILE A 168 -0.90 -13.70 3.41
CA ILE A 168 -1.94 -13.55 4.44
C ILE A 168 -3.22 -13.01 3.79
N PHE A 169 -4.38 -13.27 4.39
CA PHE A 169 -5.64 -12.80 3.82
C PHE A 169 -6.10 -11.44 4.38
N SER A 170 -5.52 -10.95 5.46
CA SER A 170 -5.81 -9.62 5.99
C SER A 170 -5.51 -8.51 4.99
N LEU A 171 -6.27 -7.42 5.06
CA LEU A 171 -6.34 -6.41 4.00
C LEU A 171 -5.13 -5.49 3.94
N GLU A 172 -4.51 -5.22 5.07
CA GLU A 172 -3.31 -4.40 5.19
C GLU A 172 -2.09 -5.07 4.55
N SER A 173 -2.17 -6.40 4.27
CA SER A 173 -1.13 -7.12 3.52
C SER A 173 0.28 -6.88 4.07
N GLY A 174 0.41 -6.88 5.40
CA GLY A 174 1.67 -6.67 6.10
C GLY A 174 2.04 -5.23 6.43
N ALA A 175 1.25 -4.23 6.03
CA ALA A 175 1.48 -2.85 6.47
C ALA A 175 1.15 -2.72 8.00
N PRO A 176 1.91 -1.89 8.74
CA PRO A 176 3.00 -1.00 8.36
C PRO A 176 4.41 -1.63 8.45
N PHE A 177 4.53 -2.95 8.45
CA PHE A 177 5.81 -3.69 8.48
C PHE A 177 6.46 -3.82 7.11
N GLY A 178 5.84 -3.27 6.07
CA GLY A 178 6.33 -3.18 4.71
C GLY A 178 5.54 -2.16 3.90
N PRO A 179 6.11 -1.69 2.76
CA PRO A 179 5.47 -0.71 1.90
C PRO A 179 4.12 -1.19 1.35
N PHE A 180 3.16 -0.28 1.27
CA PHE A 180 1.86 -0.53 0.67
C PHE A 180 1.38 0.70 -0.10
N SER A 181 1.40 0.63 -1.45
CA SER A 181 0.89 1.69 -2.31
C SER A 181 0.58 1.19 -3.71
N ARG A 182 -0.37 1.81 -4.40
CA ARG A 182 -0.63 1.70 -5.84
C ARG A 182 -0.62 3.09 -6.43
N THR A 183 0.06 3.26 -7.56
CA THR A 183 0.34 4.59 -8.09
C THR A 183 0.41 4.55 -9.61
N PRO A 184 0.04 5.64 -10.29
CA PRO A 184 0.38 5.85 -11.69
C PRO A 184 1.89 5.79 -11.88
N GLN A 185 2.32 5.07 -12.92
CA GLN A 185 3.75 4.80 -13.15
C GLN A 185 4.03 4.48 -14.62
N VAL A 186 5.27 4.68 -15.01
CA VAL A 186 5.87 4.05 -16.18
C VAL A 186 7.04 3.21 -15.68
N THR A 187 6.93 1.90 -15.83
CA THR A 187 7.91 0.93 -15.35
C THR A 187 8.48 0.14 -16.52
N ALA A 188 9.78 -0.03 -16.55
CA ALA A 188 10.49 -0.88 -17.50
C ALA A 188 11.22 -1.99 -16.75
N ASP A 189 10.92 -3.24 -17.13
CA ASP A 189 11.66 -4.43 -16.69
C ASP A 189 12.53 -4.92 -17.85
N PHE A 190 13.84 -4.95 -17.65
CA PHE A 190 14.84 -5.46 -18.57
C PHE A 190 15.24 -6.87 -18.13
N ASN A 191 14.69 -7.88 -18.77
CA ASN A 191 15.01 -9.27 -18.48
C ASN A 191 16.29 -9.67 -19.22
N LEU A 192 17.30 -10.06 -18.47
CA LEU A 192 18.61 -10.51 -18.96
C LEU A 192 18.66 -12.03 -18.85
N GLY A 193 18.22 -12.70 -19.91
CA GLY A 193 18.01 -14.14 -19.88
C GLY A 193 16.84 -14.55 -18.99
N SER A 194 16.95 -15.75 -18.39
CA SER A 194 15.88 -16.35 -17.57
C SER A 194 15.94 -16.03 -16.08
N HIS A 195 17.01 -15.42 -15.62
CA HIS A 195 17.31 -15.35 -14.17
C HIS A 195 17.33 -13.94 -13.61
N VAL A 196 17.76 -12.94 -14.37
CA VAL A 196 17.99 -11.59 -13.86
C VAL A 196 17.05 -10.59 -14.52
N THR A 197 16.44 -9.72 -13.72
CA THR A 197 15.64 -8.59 -14.19
C THR A 197 16.12 -7.32 -13.53
N LEU A 198 16.39 -6.29 -14.36
CA LEU A 198 16.61 -4.93 -13.91
C LEU A 198 15.30 -4.16 -14.06
N THR A 199 14.87 -3.45 -13.03
CA THR A 199 13.63 -2.66 -13.05
C THR A 199 13.95 -1.19 -12.81
N ALA A 200 13.40 -0.32 -13.66
CA ALA A 200 13.39 1.13 -13.46
C ALA A 200 11.96 1.65 -13.59
N SER A 201 11.57 2.59 -12.73
CA SER A 201 10.23 3.16 -12.74
C SER A 201 10.25 4.65 -12.43
N ALA A 202 9.38 5.40 -13.11
CA ALA A 202 9.00 6.76 -12.75
C ALA A 202 7.54 6.73 -12.29
N LEU A 203 7.27 7.30 -11.10
CA LEU A 203 6.00 7.14 -10.40
C LEU A 203 5.43 8.49 -9.97
N TRP A 204 4.09 8.51 -9.84
CA TRP A 204 3.33 9.62 -9.29
C TRP A 204 2.58 9.15 -8.05
N GLN A 205 2.63 9.89 -6.95
CA GLN A 205 1.90 9.53 -5.72
C GLN A 205 0.39 9.72 -5.91
N MET A 206 -0.42 8.73 -5.53
CA MET A 206 -1.88 8.80 -5.67
C MET A 206 -2.63 8.13 -4.52
N GLN A 207 -2.44 6.84 -4.26
CA GLN A 207 -3.21 6.14 -3.22
C GLN A 207 -2.82 6.64 -1.82
N TYR A 208 -1.54 6.77 -1.56
CA TYR A 208 -0.96 7.41 -0.39
C TYR A 208 0.05 8.42 -0.89
N CYS A 209 0.01 9.62 -0.32
CA CYS A 209 0.86 10.72 -0.71
C CYS A 209 1.72 11.16 0.48
N SER A 210 2.82 11.81 0.20
CA SER A 210 3.67 12.43 1.22
C SER A 210 2.87 13.35 2.12
N MET A 211 3.26 13.40 3.38
CA MET A 211 2.73 14.33 4.37
C MET A 211 3.42 15.69 4.25
N GLY A 212 2.76 16.74 4.69
CA GLY A 212 3.35 18.07 4.71
C GLY A 212 2.39 19.13 5.28
N PRO A 213 2.82 20.39 5.38
CA PRO A 213 2.00 21.46 5.91
C PRO A 213 0.82 21.79 4.98
N SER A 214 -0.39 21.82 5.50
CA SER A 214 -1.61 22.15 4.75
C SER A 214 -2.23 23.50 5.11
N ALA A 215 -1.85 24.08 6.24
CA ALA A 215 -2.23 25.43 6.63
C ALA A 215 -1.10 26.10 7.42
N PHE A 216 -1.09 27.44 7.40
CA PHE A 216 -0.10 28.26 8.10
C PHE A 216 -0.81 29.39 8.84
N ASP A 217 -0.24 29.84 9.95
CA ASP A 217 -0.64 31.06 10.60
C ASP A 217 -0.06 32.31 9.91
N ASN A 218 -0.37 33.50 10.46
CA ASN A 218 0.12 34.76 9.93
C ASN A 218 1.64 34.93 10.04
N ALA A 219 2.30 34.18 10.93
CA ALA A 219 3.76 34.16 11.09
C ALA A 219 4.42 33.16 10.13
N GLY A 220 3.63 32.36 9.39
CA GLY A 220 4.13 31.34 8.47
C GLY A 220 4.47 30.01 9.17
N VAL A 221 4.01 29.82 10.41
CA VAL A 221 4.17 28.56 11.13
C VAL A 221 3.07 27.57 10.70
N PRO A 222 3.39 26.31 10.38
CA PRO A 222 2.39 25.31 10.02
C PRO A 222 1.42 25.03 11.18
N THR A 223 0.12 25.18 10.90
CA THR A 223 -0.98 24.94 11.85
C THR A 223 -1.74 23.66 11.57
N ALA A 224 -1.57 23.06 10.38
CA ALA A 224 -2.17 21.80 10.02
C ALA A 224 -1.26 20.99 9.09
N VAL A 225 -1.44 19.68 9.12
CA VAL A 225 -0.71 18.69 8.32
C VAL A 225 -1.70 17.84 7.52
N ALA A 226 -1.37 17.58 6.26
CA ALA A 226 -2.16 16.69 5.42
C ALA A 226 -1.28 15.85 4.50
N SER A 227 -1.84 14.74 4.01
CA SER A 227 -1.30 13.99 2.89
C SER A 227 -1.80 14.61 1.59
N SER A 228 -0.89 14.95 0.66
CA SER A 228 -1.26 15.58 -0.62
C SER A 228 -0.26 15.25 -1.74
N ALA A 229 -0.79 15.05 -2.95
CA ALA A 229 0.01 14.96 -4.16
C ALA A 229 0.61 16.32 -4.58
N ASP A 230 0.25 17.41 -3.92
CA ASP A 230 0.81 18.73 -4.24
C ASP A 230 2.31 18.80 -3.95
N TYR A 231 2.80 18.07 -2.96
CA TYR A 231 4.22 18.09 -2.63
C TYR A 231 5.11 17.51 -3.73
N ILE A 232 4.69 16.41 -4.39
CA ILE A 232 5.40 15.89 -5.57
C ILE A 232 5.14 16.76 -6.80
N LYS A 233 3.93 17.29 -6.97
CA LYS A 233 3.54 18.17 -8.07
C LYS A 233 4.40 19.44 -8.11
N TYR A 234 4.53 20.15 -7.00
CA TYR A 234 5.38 21.34 -6.93
C TYR A 234 6.86 21.00 -6.85
N GLY A 235 7.21 19.78 -6.49
CA GLY A 235 8.56 19.23 -6.62
C GLY A 235 9.02 19.07 -8.07
N CYS A 236 8.10 18.98 -9.03
CA CYS A 236 8.35 18.79 -10.47
C CYS A 236 9.34 17.64 -10.77
N THR A 237 9.36 16.63 -9.91
CA THR A 237 10.27 15.49 -10.02
C THR A 237 9.46 14.23 -9.73
N PRO A 238 9.36 13.28 -10.66
CA PRO A 238 8.75 11.98 -10.34
C PRO A 238 9.50 11.30 -9.20
N GLU A 239 8.80 10.46 -8.46
CA GLU A 239 9.41 9.47 -7.61
C GLU A 239 10.03 8.39 -8.51
N PHE A 240 11.22 7.90 -8.17
CA PHE A 240 11.92 6.90 -8.96
C PHE A 240 12.13 5.63 -8.15
N TYR A 241 12.02 4.50 -8.83
CA TYR A 241 12.39 3.21 -8.29
C TYR A 241 13.44 2.55 -9.19
N PHE A 242 14.43 1.93 -8.55
CA PHE A 242 15.41 1.08 -9.21
C PHE A 242 15.54 -0.23 -8.45
N GLY A 243 15.59 -1.34 -9.18
CA GLY A 243 15.70 -2.65 -8.55
C GLY A 243 16.35 -3.70 -9.45
N VAL A 244 16.90 -4.71 -8.78
CA VAL A 244 17.45 -5.92 -9.41
C VAL A 244 16.79 -7.11 -8.76
N SER A 245 16.31 -8.05 -9.56
CA SER A 245 15.82 -9.34 -9.08
C SER A 245 16.55 -10.50 -9.74
N CYS A 246 16.75 -11.57 -8.96
CA CYS A 246 17.30 -12.83 -9.42
C CYS A 246 16.37 -13.97 -9.03
N LYS A 247 16.04 -14.82 -10.00
CA LYS A 247 15.19 -16.00 -9.82
C LYS A 247 15.94 -17.25 -10.28
N THR A 248 16.05 -18.25 -9.40
CA THR A 248 16.67 -19.52 -9.75
C THR A 248 16.05 -20.66 -8.92
N GLY A 249 15.64 -21.72 -9.58
CA GLY A 249 14.91 -22.81 -8.91
C GLY A 249 13.68 -22.30 -8.17
N GLY A 250 13.56 -22.62 -6.90
CA GLY A 250 12.48 -22.12 -6.01
C GLY A 250 12.77 -20.78 -5.34
N PHE A 251 13.94 -20.18 -5.58
CA PHE A 251 14.40 -18.95 -4.92
C PHE A 251 14.15 -17.71 -5.80
N LEU A 252 13.67 -16.62 -5.18
CA LEU A 252 13.60 -15.28 -5.74
C LEU A 252 14.19 -14.30 -4.73
N GLY A 253 15.23 -13.58 -5.16
CA GLY A 253 15.80 -12.44 -4.42
C GLY A 253 15.54 -11.15 -5.17
N ARG A 254 15.27 -10.05 -4.44
CA ARG A 254 15.12 -8.72 -5.00
C ARG A 254 15.72 -7.69 -4.06
N ILE A 255 16.54 -6.81 -4.61
CA ILE A 255 17.01 -5.61 -3.93
C ILE A 255 16.57 -4.40 -4.75
N GLY A 256 16.32 -3.29 -4.10
CA GLY A 256 15.97 -2.06 -4.79
C GLY A 256 15.89 -0.88 -3.84
N MET A 257 15.63 0.27 -4.42
CA MET A 257 15.48 1.51 -3.68
C MET A 257 14.42 2.39 -4.34
N ASP A 258 13.74 3.13 -3.49
CA ASP A 258 12.93 4.27 -3.85
C ASP A 258 13.71 5.57 -3.67
N VAL A 259 13.53 6.53 -4.57
CA VAL A 259 14.15 7.85 -4.56
C VAL A 259 13.05 8.89 -4.66
N LEU A 260 12.78 9.55 -3.54
CA LEU A 260 11.77 10.59 -3.40
C LEU A 260 12.39 11.98 -3.46
N SER A 261 11.73 12.94 -4.13
CA SER A 261 12.07 14.36 -4.07
C SER A 261 10.82 15.22 -4.19
N ILE A 262 10.44 15.88 -3.10
CA ILE A 262 9.20 16.67 -2.97
C ILE A 262 9.52 18.12 -2.58
N ALA A 263 8.54 19.01 -2.77
CA ALA A 263 8.53 20.37 -2.26
C ALA A 263 7.49 20.51 -1.12
N PRO A 264 7.88 20.40 0.16
CA PRO A 264 6.94 20.48 1.28
C PRO A 264 6.20 21.82 1.34
N ARG A 265 6.86 22.92 0.94
CA ARG A 265 6.25 24.24 0.76
C ARG A 265 6.61 24.80 -0.60
N HIS A 266 5.73 25.60 -1.17
CA HIS A 266 5.97 26.38 -2.39
C HIS A 266 5.79 27.88 -2.19
N THR A 267 5.24 28.27 -1.03
CA THR A 267 5.10 29.66 -0.58
C THR A 267 5.42 29.77 0.92
N ALA A 268 5.82 30.96 1.35
CA ALA A 268 5.97 31.33 2.76
C ALA A 268 5.53 32.78 2.97
N ASN A 269 5.18 33.12 4.21
CA ASN A 269 4.98 34.51 4.62
C ASN A 269 6.31 35.03 5.17
N VAL A 270 6.84 36.11 4.56
CA VAL A 270 8.07 36.77 5.00
C VAL A 270 7.79 38.25 5.10
N GLY A 271 7.86 38.81 6.32
CA GLY A 271 7.57 40.23 6.59
C GLY A 271 6.15 40.64 6.15
N GLY A 272 5.15 39.78 6.36
CA GLY A 272 3.75 40.03 5.98
C GLY A 272 3.45 39.91 4.50
N LYS A 273 4.40 39.42 3.68
CA LYS A 273 4.22 39.20 2.23
C LYS A 273 4.36 37.73 1.89
N THR A 274 3.44 37.23 1.08
CA THR A 274 3.55 35.86 0.49
C THR A 274 4.64 35.85 -0.58
N VAL A 275 5.67 35.04 -0.40
CA VAL A 275 6.79 34.88 -1.32
C VAL A 275 6.90 33.42 -1.80
N LYS A 276 7.49 33.21 -2.97
CA LYS A 276 7.86 31.86 -3.44
C LYS A 276 9.06 31.35 -2.65
N VAL A 277 9.05 30.06 -2.33
CA VAL A 277 10.16 29.35 -1.66
C VAL A 277 10.68 28.23 -2.54
N LYS A 278 11.87 27.72 -2.20
CA LYS A 278 12.56 26.65 -2.95
C LYS A 278 12.86 25.46 -2.03
N ASP A 279 11.95 25.18 -1.13
CA ASP A 279 12.08 24.05 -0.22
C ASP A 279 12.13 22.74 -1.00
N ARG A 280 13.03 21.86 -0.61
CA ARG A 280 13.10 20.52 -1.16
C ARG A 280 13.51 19.53 -0.09
N TYR A 281 12.78 18.44 -0.05
CA TYR A 281 13.10 17.26 0.74
C TYR A 281 13.37 16.11 -0.21
N SER A 282 14.49 15.40 -0.04
CA SER A 282 14.84 14.23 -0.83
C SER A 282 15.29 13.11 0.08
N ALA A 283 14.91 11.87 -0.26
CA ALA A 283 15.22 10.69 0.52
C ALA A 283 15.39 9.46 -0.38
N VAL A 284 16.13 8.47 0.13
CA VAL A 284 16.32 7.17 -0.51
C VAL A 284 15.94 6.08 0.48
N SER A 285 15.01 5.22 0.09
CA SER A 285 14.52 4.10 0.92
C SER A 285 14.87 2.77 0.26
N PRO A 286 15.94 2.08 0.70
CA PRO A 286 16.30 0.76 0.18
C PRO A 286 15.46 -0.36 0.80
N PHE A 287 15.35 -1.49 0.08
CA PHE A 287 14.73 -2.72 0.57
C PHE A 287 15.41 -3.98 0.05
N LEU A 288 15.17 -5.07 0.77
CA LEU A 288 15.51 -6.44 0.40
C LEU A 288 14.26 -7.30 0.49
N TYR A 289 14.02 -8.14 -0.51
CA TYR A 289 13.01 -9.19 -0.51
C TYR A 289 13.61 -10.53 -0.89
N LEU A 290 13.25 -11.58 -0.14
CA LEU A 290 13.64 -12.96 -0.39
C LEU A 290 12.40 -13.85 -0.36
N GLN A 291 12.29 -14.77 -1.32
CA GLN A 291 11.28 -15.80 -1.35
C GLN A 291 11.92 -17.14 -1.67
N TYR A 292 11.48 -18.17 -0.96
CA TYR A 292 11.76 -19.56 -1.29
C TYR A 292 10.46 -20.33 -1.39
N SER A 293 10.30 -21.10 -2.46
CA SER A 293 9.11 -21.92 -2.70
C SER A 293 9.54 -23.30 -3.14
N LYS A 294 9.11 -24.34 -2.41
CA LYS A 294 9.34 -25.74 -2.75
C LYS A 294 8.14 -26.57 -2.33
N ASP A 295 7.56 -27.29 -3.27
CA ASP A 295 6.37 -28.13 -3.07
C ASP A 295 5.20 -27.29 -2.48
N LEU A 296 4.82 -27.58 -1.25
CA LEU A 296 3.75 -26.90 -0.52
C LEU A 296 4.26 -25.79 0.39
N LEU A 297 5.59 -25.68 0.58
CA LEU A 297 6.23 -24.69 1.46
C LEU A 297 6.52 -23.41 0.69
N LYS A 298 6.16 -22.28 1.29
CA LYS A 298 6.56 -20.95 0.82
C LYS A 298 7.03 -20.10 2.01
N LEU A 299 8.24 -19.57 1.88
CA LEU A 299 8.86 -18.66 2.84
C LEU A 299 9.09 -17.32 2.14
N LYS A 300 8.75 -16.21 2.80
CA LYS A 300 9.01 -14.87 2.30
C LYS A 300 9.55 -13.99 3.43
N LEU A 301 10.51 -13.16 3.11
CA LEU A 301 11.07 -12.14 4.00
C LEU A 301 11.18 -10.83 3.23
N LYS A 302 10.79 -9.74 3.84
CA LYS A 302 11.04 -8.40 3.33
C LYS A 302 11.50 -7.49 4.45
N THR A 303 12.54 -6.70 4.17
CA THR A 303 12.98 -5.63 5.05
C THR A 303 13.13 -4.34 4.25
N THR A 304 12.68 -3.24 4.82
CA THR A 304 12.73 -1.90 4.22
C THR A 304 13.33 -0.95 5.24
N TYR A 305 14.31 -0.17 4.82
CA TYR A 305 14.80 0.96 5.60
C TYR A 305 14.16 2.24 5.05
N GLY A 306 13.16 2.72 5.78
CA GLY A 306 12.36 3.88 5.38
C GLY A 306 13.05 5.19 5.77
N ASN A 307 13.33 6.02 4.78
CA ASN A 307 13.73 7.41 4.93
C ASN A 307 12.61 8.29 4.34
N GLY A 308 11.71 8.81 5.17
CA GLY A 308 10.55 9.54 4.64
C GLY A 308 9.59 8.61 3.88
N GLY A 309 9.31 7.45 4.44
CA GLY A 309 8.44 6.42 3.84
C GLY A 309 6.99 6.50 4.28
N GLU A 310 6.51 7.67 4.72
CA GLU A 310 5.12 7.87 5.16
C GLU A 310 4.10 7.64 4.04
N HIS A 311 4.45 7.93 2.80
CA HIS A 311 3.64 7.67 1.61
C HIS A 311 3.55 6.17 1.24
N PHE A 312 4.28 5.32 1.94
CA PHE A 312 4.17 3.85 1.87
C PHE A 312 3.45 3.24 3.07
N ASN A 313 2.85 4.03 3.95
CA ASN A 313 2.29 3.59 5.24
C ASN A 313 3.35 3.03 6.20
N LEU A 314 4.61 3.40 6.05
CA LEU A 314 5.64 3.06 7.02
C LEU A 314 5.59 4.01 8.22
N MET A 315 6.05 3.54 9.38
CA MET A 315 6.17 4.32 10.62
C MET A 315 7.36 5.30 10.53
N SER A 316 7.39 6.09 9.47
CA SER A 316 8.46 6.97 9.03
C SER A 316 7.88 8.33 8.64
N GLY A 317 8.75 9.24 8.26
CA GLY A 317 8.38 10.57 7.79
C GLY A 317 9.62 11.47 7.69
N TYR A 318 9.42 12.77 7.79
CA TYR A 318 10.51 13.75 7.82
C TYR A 318 10.15 14.92 8.73
N ALA A 319 11.14 15.71 9.10
CA ALA A 319 10.96 16.84 9.98
C ALA A 319 11.78 18.05 9.51
N VAL A 320 11.40 19.24 9.96
CA VAL A 320 12.15 20.49 9.71
C VAL A 320 13.39 20.51 10.60
N SER A 321 14.57 20.60 9.99
CA SER A 321 15.87 20.65 10.68
C SER A 321 16.52 22.02 10.70
N SER A 322 16.08 22.99 9.88
CA SER A 322 16.44 24.40 9.97
C SER A 322 15.35 25.28 9.36
N THR A 323 15.15 26.46 9.99
CA THR A 323 14.27 27.54 9.53
C THR A 323 15.03 28.86 9.41
N ASP A 324 16.36 28.85 9.46
CA ASP A 324 17.24 30.05 9.49
C ASP A 324 17.01 30.93 8.25
N ASP A 325 16.76 30.30 7.09
CA ASP A 325 16.27 31.02 5.90
C ASP A 325 14.76 30.80 5.76
N ALA A 326 13.96 31.82 6.00
CA ALA A 326 12.50 31.75 5.85
C ALA A 326 12.05 31.35 4.42
N ARG A 327 12.89 31.56 3.41
CA ARG A 327 12.63 31.17 2.01
C ARG A 327 13.13 29.79 1.64
N LYS A 328 13.88 29.10 2.53
CA LYS A 328 14.45 27.80 2.28
C LYS A 328 14.65 27.05 3.60
N TRP A 329 13.63 26.33 4.03
CA TRP A 329 13.77 25.42 5.15
C TRP A 329 14.57 24.17 4.76
N GLU A 330 15.30 23.61 5.73
CA GLU A 330 15.95 22.32 5.58
C GLU A 330 15.13 21.22 6.28
N TYR A 331 15.26 20.01 5.77
CA TYR A 331 14.52 18.85 6.25
C TYR A 331 15.46 17.67 6.53
N THR A 332 15.06 16.81 7.45
CA THR A 332 15.77 15.58 7.79
C THR A 332 14.79 14.40 7.83
N PRO A 333 15.14 13.22 7.29
CA PRO A 333 14.27 12.04 7.35
C PRO A 333 14.16 11.51 8.77
N ILE A 334 12.96 11.08 9.16
CA ILE A 334 12.71 10.21 10.31
C ILE A 334 12.84 8.79 9.81
N ARG A 335 13.89 8.10 10.25
CA ARG A 335 14.28 6.79 9.76
C ARG A 335 13.56 5.68 10.51
N ASN A 336 13.14 4.64 9.80
CA ASN A 336 12.61 3.45 10.44
C ASN A 336 13.09 2.17 9.75
N SER A 337 13.06 1.05 10.46
CA SER A 337 13.06 -0.27 9.84
C SER A 337 11.64 -0.84 9.84
N ALA A 338 11.26 -1.47 8.74
CA ALA A 338 10.03 -2.21 8.61
C ALA A 338 10.36 -3.57 8.00
N THR A 339 10.11 -4.64 8.76
CA THR A 339 10.49 -6.01 8.37
C THR A 339 9.33 -6.94 8.62
N TRP A 340 9.06 -7.82 7.67
CA TRP A 340 8.13 -8.94 7.88
C TRP A 340 8.68 -10.24 7.31
N PHE A 341 8.22 -11.33 7.90
CA PHE A 341 8.45 -12.70 7.47
C PHE A 341 7.14 -13.45 7.41
N THR A 342 6.96 -14.30 6.38
CA THR A 342 5.87 -15.26 6.33
C THR A 342 6.38 -16.64 6.00
N ALA A 343 5.78 -17.64 6.65
CA ALA A 343 5.88 -19.04 6.29
C ALA A 343 4.48 -19.58 6.05
N SER A 344 4.25 -20.24 4.92
CA SER A 344 2.99 -20.90 4.60
C SER A 344 3.21 -22.31 4.09
N TYR A 345 2.31 -23.22 4.46
CA TYR A 345 2.37 -24.63 4.04
C TYR A 345 0.97 -25.16 3.75
N GLY A 346 0.81 -25.79 2.62
CA GLY A 346 -0.42 -26.48 2.27
C GLY A 346 -0.98 -26.13 0.89
N LYS A 347 -2.12 -26.75 0.53
CA LYS A 347 -2.85 -26.52 -0.74
C LYS A 347 -4.35 -26.40 -0.50
N LYS A 348 -5.01 -27.46 -0.03
CA LYS A 348 -6.42 -27.47 0.33
C LYS A 348 -6.62 -26.85 1.73
N PHE A 349 -5.84 -27.32 2.68
CA PHE A 349 -5.63 -26.71 3.98
C PHE A 349 -4.30 -26.00 3.96
N VAL A 350 -4.30 -24.71 4.25
CA VAL A 350 -3.08 -23.89 4.30
C VAL A 350 -2.97 -23.29 5.69
N GLY A 351 -1.90 -23.61 6.38
CA GLY A 351 -1.47 -22.92 7.58
C GLY A 351 -0.42 -21.88 7.22
N ALA A 352 -0.52 -20.69 7.76
CA ALA A 352 0.47 -19.64 7.58
C ALA A 352 0.74 -18.89 8.89
N VAL A 353 1.90 -18.27 8.97
CA VAL A 353 2.26 -17.34 10.04
C VAL A 353 2.92 -16.10 9.43
N PHE A 354 2.52 -14.94 9.92
CA PHE A 354 3.18 -13.66 9.65
C PHE A 354 3.83 -13.16 10.93
N LEU A 355 5.06 -12.68 10.80
CA LEU A 355 5.81 -12.00 11.84
C LEU A 355 6.22 -10.64 11.32
N GLY A 356 5.89 -9.56 12.03
CA GLY A 356 6.26 -8.20 11.68
C GLY A 356 7.02 -7.51 12.80
N TYR A 357 8.03 -6.69 12.44
CA TYR A 357 8.74 -5.81 13.35
C TYR A 357 9.05 -4.46 12.69
N SER A 358 8.82 -3.38 13.41
CA SER A 358 9.16 -2.03 12.96
C SER A 358 9.70 -1.20 14.12
N ARG A 359 10.72 -0.38 13.84
CA ARG A 359 11.39 0.46 14.85
C ARG A 359 11.73 1.85 14.27
N ASN A 360 11.46 2.89 15.07
CA ASN A 360 11.89 4.26 14.81
C ASN A 360 13.34 4.45 15.22
N PHE A 361 14.18 5.00 14.33
CA PHE A 361 15.57 5.37 14.58
C PHE A 361 15.77 6.88 14.69
N GLY A 362 14.68 7.65 14.62
CA GLY A 362 14.73 9.11 14.66
C GLY A 362 15.46 9.73 13.47
N THR A 363 15.85 10.98 13.65
CA THR A 363 16.54 11.80 12.64
C THR A 363 18.04 11.80 12.85
N SER A 364 18.82 12.20 11.82
CA SER A 364 20.28 12.43 11.94
C SER A 364 20.62 13.84 12.34
N LYS A 365 19.70 14.80 12.12
CA LYS A 365 19.83 16.22 12.55
C LYS A 365 18.78 16.50 13.61
N GLU A 366 19.03 17.50 14.45
CA GLU A 366 18.03 18.02 15.38
C GLU A 366 16.83 18.58 14.62
N ILE A 367 15.63 18.39 15.17
CA ILE A 367 14.40 18.98 14.65
C ILE A 367 14.14 20.30 15.37
N VAL A 368 13.86 21.35 14.60
CA VAL A 368 13.58 22.70 15.10
C VAL A 368 12.15 23.15 14.76
N GLY A 369 11.40 22.33 14.02
CA GLY A 369 10.04 22.62 13.58
C GLY A 369 9.19 21.36 13.49
N PRO A 370 8.06 21.39 12.78
CA PRO A 370 7.14 20.27 12.71
C PRO A 370 7.75 19.03 12.06
N ALA A 371 7.27 17.87 12.52
CA ALA A 371 7.50 16.58 11.91
C ALA A 371 6.27 16.15 11.09
N TYR A 372 6.49 15.52 9.94
CA TYR A 372 5.47 15.05 9.01
C TYR A 372 5.55 13.52 8.93
N VAL A 373 4.74 12.85 9.73
CA VAL A 373 4.70 11.39 9.85
C VAL A 373 3.32 10.87 9.45
N PHE A 374 3.24 9.65 8.99
CA PHE A 374 1.99 9.06 8.49
C PHE A 374 0.85 9.13 9.51
N PHE A 375 1.12 8.84 10.78
CA PHE A 375 0.11 8.82 11.84
C PHE A 375 -0.03 10.14 12.61
N GLN A 376 0.66 11.20 12.21
CA GLN A 376 0.62 12.51 12.92
C GLN A 376 -0.81 13.06 13.05
N LYS A 377 -1.64 12.89 12.03
CA LYS A 377 -3.05 13.31 12.04
C LYS A 377 -3.84 12.65 13.17
N ASN A 378 -3.38 11.53 13.69
CA ASN A 378 -4.02 10.73 14.73
C ASN A 378 -3.25 10.79 16.07
N GLY A 379 -2.27 11.69 16.22
CA GLY A 379 -1.56 11.94 17.48
C GLY A 379 -0.52 10.89 17.86
N THR A 380 0.02 10.09 16.91
CA THR A 380 0.98 9.01 17.20
C THR A 380 2.44 9.37 16.91
N ALA A 381 2.82 10.63 17.03
CA ALA A 381 4.21 11.05 16.88
C ALA A 381 5.17 10.42 17.92
N ASN A 382 4.64 9.82 18.99
CA ASN A 382 5.36 9.19 20.09
C ASN A 382 5.67 7.69 19.88
N PHE A 383 5.57 7.18 18.66
CA PHE A 383 5.89 5.78 18.31
C PHE A 383 7.38 5.47 18.50
N ASN A 384 7.69 4.37 19.18
CA ASN A 384 9.04 3.85 19.33
C ASN A 384 9.31 2.58 18.49
N GLN A 385 8.57 1.50 18.76
CA GLN A 385 8.68 0.23 18.04
C GLN A 385 7.39 -0.57 18.13
N MET A 386 7.25 -1.56 17.25
CA MET A 386 6.09 -2.45 17.26
C MET A 386 6.43 -3.82 16.69
N TYR A 387 5.65 -4.83 17.10
CA TYR A 387 5.68 -6.15 16.48
C TYR A 387 4.27 -6.70 16.27
N ARG A 388 4.16 -7.65 15.35
CA ARG A 388 2.93 -8.40 15.05
C ARG A 388 3.24 -9.87 14.92
N ILE A 389 2.38 -10.70 15.52
CA ILE A 389 2.36 -12.16 15.33
C ILE A 389 0.96 -12.52 14.83
N GLN A 390 0.88 -13.20 13.69
CA GLN A 390 -0.37 -13.41 13.00
C GLN A 390 -0.41 -14.81 12.38
N PRO A 391 -0.79 -15.85 13.14
CA PRO A 391 -1.12 -17.16 12.60
C PRO A 391 -2.47 -17.10 11.85
N GLU A 392 -2.52 -17.80 10.72
CA GLU A 392 -3.76 -17.96 9.95
C GLU A 392 -3.91 -19.39 9.44
N PHE A 393 -5.15 -19.74 9.20
CA PHE A 393 -5.55 -20.99 8.61
C PHE A 393 -6.60 -20.74 7.51
N THR A 394 -6.41 -21.32 6.33
CA THR A 394 -7.36 -21.24 5.24
C THR A 394 -7.74 -22.62 4.75
N TYR A 395 -9.01 -22.79 4.35
CA TYR A 395 -9.56 -23.98 3.71
C TYR A 395 -10.08 -23.60 2.32
N ASN A 396 -9.52 -24.24 1.29
CA ASN A 396 -9.84 -24.01 -0.12
C ASN A 396 -10.69 -25.15 -0.67
N LEU A 397 -11.91 -24.85 -1.11
CA LEU A 397 -12.85 -25.79 -1.73
C LEU A 397 -13.22 -25.28 -3.13
N GLY A 398 -12.39 -25.60 -4.12
CA GLY A 398 -12.56 -25.08 -5.48
C GLY A 398 -12.47 -23.55 -5.52
N LYS A 399 -13.57 -22.91 -5.90
CA LYS A 399 -13.67 -21.44 -5.96
C LYS A 399 -14.03 -20.79 -4.61
N PHE A 400 -14.34 -21.58 -3.60
CA PHE A 400 -14.69 -21.13 -2.27
C PHE A 400 -13.50 -21.24 -1.32
N THR A 401 -13.25 -20.21 -0.52
CA THR A 401 -12.20 -20.16 0.50
C THR A 401 -12.80 -19.66 1.82
N MET A 402 -12.52 -20.36 2.89
CA MET A 402 -12.74 -19.91 4.26
C MET A 402 -11.40 -19.65 4.94
N GLY A 403 -11.32 -18.64 5.79
CA GLY A 403 -10.11 -18.31 6.54
C GLY A 403 -10.44 -17.91 7.97
N LEU A 404 -9.53 -18.26 8.87
CA LEU A 404 -9.51 -17.81 10.26
C LEU A 404 -8.10 -17.32 10.57
N GLU A 405 -8.00 -16.13 11.15
CA GLU A 405 -6.76 -15.47 11.50
C GLU A 405 -6.84 -14.91 12.91
N TYR A 406 -5.78 -15.06 13.65
CA TYR A 406 -5.56 -14.34 14.89
C TYR A 406 -4.39 -13.38 14.71
N MET A 407 -4.51 -12.15 15.20
CA MET A 407 -3.49 -11.13 15.06
C MET A 407 -3.23 -10.47 16.42
N LEU A 408 -2.04 -10.66 16.94
CA LEU A 408 -1.54 -9.92 18.08
C LEU A 408 -0.64 -8.80 17.54
N THR A 409 -0.98 -7.55 17.82
CA THR A 409 -0.15 -6.37 17.50
C THR A 409 0.15 -5.61 18.77
N SER A 410 1.42 -5.40 19.06
CA SER A 410 1.88 -4.65 20.22
C SER A 410 2.77 -3.50 19.79
N VAL A 411 2.51 -2.32 20.33
CA VAL A 411 3.22 -1.07 20.03
C VAL A 411 3.78 -0.49 21.32
N GLN A 412 5.03 -0.06 21.28
CA GLN A 412 5.63 0.71 22.36
C GLN A 412 5.53 2.20 22.05
N TYR A 413 4.81 2.91 22.88
CA TYR A 413 4.66 4.36 22.87
C TYR A 413 5.49 5.01 23.97
N GLY A 414 5.86 6.30 23.78
CA GLY A 414 6.27 7.20 24.85
C GLY A 414 5.09 8.07 25.31
N ASP A 415 5.34 9.08 26.10
CA ASP A 415 4.32 10.03 26.53
C ASP A 415 3.67 10.74 25.33
N ALA A 416 2.35 10.90 25.38
CA ALA A 416 1.58 11.47 24.28
C ALA A 416 2.08 12.87 23.87
N GLY A 417 2.29 13.05 22.57
CA GLY A 417 2.73 14.33 21.99
C GLY A 417 4.19 14.69 22.25
N THR A 418 4.98 13.81 22.89
CA THR A 418 6.39 14.07 23.17
C THR A 418 7.31 13.30 22.24
N MET A 419 8.15 14.01 21.54
CA MET A 419 9.33 13.49 20.87
C MET A 419 10.54 14.32 21.33
N ASP A 420 11.71 13.70 21.37
CA ASP A 420 12.92 14.47 21.58
C ASP A 420 13.32 15.23 20.29
N LYS A 421 14.39 16.00 20.40
CA LYS A 421 14.95 16.78 19.27
C LYS A 421 15.45 15.91 18.10
N TYR A 422 15.39 14.59 18.20
CA TYR A 422 15.72 13.63 17.14
C TYR A 422 14.51 12.79 16.70
N ALA A 423 13.29 13.22 17.00
CA ALA A 423 12.04 12.53 16.69
C ALA A 423 11.94 11.11 17.30
N LEU A 424 12.52 10.91 18.47
CA LEU A 424 12.39 9.67 19.23
C LEU A 424 11.37 9.85 20.36
N ALA A 425 10.55 8.83 20.58
CA ALA A 425 9.62 8.80 21.71
C ALA A 425 10.39 8.88 23.03
N LYS A 426 9.93 9.72 23.95
CA LYS A 426 10.53 9.98 25.26
C LYS A 426 9.50 9.84 26.36
N GLY A 427 10.05 9.69 27.58
CA GLY A 427 9.25 9.52 28.78
C GLY A 427 8.44 8.22 28.76
N ASN A 428 8.22 7.63 29.89
CA ASN A 428 7.25 6.57 30.21
C ASN A 428 6.93 5.56 29.06
N LEU A 429 8.00 4.92 28.54
CA LEU A 429 7.84 3.92 27.45
C LEU A 429 6.97 2.76 27.94
N HIS A 430 5.85 2.53 27.28
CA HIS A 430 4.89 1.51 27.65
C HIS A 430 4.36 0.76 26.43
N TRP A 431 3.94 -0.50 26.63
CA TRP A 431 3.41 -1.36 25.58
C TRP A 431 1.88 -1.35 25.56
N ILE A 432 1.32 -1.18 24.37
CA ILE A 432 -0.11 -1.27 24.10
C ILE A 432 -0.34 -2.41 23.13
N THR A 433 -1.26 -3.31 23.47
CA THR A 433 -1.54 -4.52 22.67
C THR A 433 -3.02 -4.59 22.28
N ASN A 434 -3.27 -4.97 21.02
CA ASN A 434 -4.58 -5.37 20.53
C ASN A 434 -4.54 -6.84 20.10
N HIS A 435 -5.61 -7.55 20.44
CA HIS A 435 -5.89 -8.89 19.95
C HIS A 435 -7.02 -8.80 18.92
N ARG A 436 -6.75 -9.23 17.69
CA ARG A 436 -7.75 -9.30 16.65
C ARG A 436 -8.01 -10.74 16.25
N VAL A 437 -9.29 -11.12 16.14
CA VAL A 437 -9.70 -12.37 15.51
C VAL A 437 -10.48 -12.00 14.25
N GLN A 438 -10.08 -12.55 13.12
CA GLN A 438 -10.70 -12.28 11.83
C GLN A 438 -11.06 -13.56 11.10
N ALA A 439 -12.31 -13.64 10.62
CA ALA A 439 -12.75 -14.71 9.73
C ALA A 439 -13.06 -14.14 8.34
N MET A 440 -12.83 -14.95 7.30
CA MET A 440 -13.05 -14.58 5.90
C MET A 440 -13.83 -15.67 5.18
N LEU A 441 -14.84 -15.25 4.40
CA LEU A 441 -15.50 -16.07 3.39
C LEU A 441 -15.30 -15.44 2.02
N LYS A 442 -14.80 -16.21 1.05
CA LYS A 442 -14.54 -15.73 -0.30
C LYS A 442 -15.04 -16.74 -1.33
N PHE A 443 -15.77 -16.27 -2.33
CA PHE A 443 -16.11 -17.01 -3.55
C PHE A 443 -15.50 -16.30 -4.76
N ALA A 444 -14.67 -17.02 -5.53
CA ALA A 444 -14.03 -16.51 -6.74
C ALA A 444 -14.76 -17.01 -8.00
N PHE A 445 -14.78 -16.24 -9.07
CA PHE A 445 -15.41 -16.57 -10.36
C PHE A 445 -14.53 -16.18 -11.55
#